data_ecba621101f822041986216ca635c2c1
#
_entry.id   ecba621101f822041986216ca635c2c1
#
_cell.length_a   1.000
_cell.length_b   1.000
_cell.length_c   1.000
_cell.angle_alpha   90.00
_cell.angle_beta   90.00
_cell.angle_gamma   90.00
#
_symmetry.space_group_name_H-M   'P 1'
#
loop_
_entity.id
_entity.type
_entity.pdbx_description
1 polymer ?
#
loop_
_entity_poly.entity_id
_entity_poly.type
_entity_poly.pdbx_seq_one_letter_code
_entity_poly.pdbx_strand_id
1 'polypeptide(L)'
;MKLHHWIIIIFIQLLLVVAGLFVYHHYLGGSGIDPSNAITIWAAVITIVFIVFAVIGIMNIDGKIKEVNESKEKLDGKYKTIEEKSNDLIQALGESRKKILKEAEAEIKKMNQNTIQIQHYYQRLSSIETESNPDRRIVMYTDLMAQPAPPEGIDKGYLFLKRGANYMMLGLLDKAKADYESGLELCSEANKCTAYACLADYYVAKKDYPNGAEYYKKALDKDNTSSLLFVDLGNTLNKMKQFEESDEYYDRALAINPELAGVYYNKALRLHERLGKPSPADQAQMLSYLEKCLSIDPSFFPGYINKAAILREQGKETEAVEVLGQIITPMYNDDIIMAILQRGIAYRVTNNQPKALNDFRTVLFHRPHDVLNLSNLALTYLDMGLLNEADYYAKQGLMEAKRQNDHRWDGDLYQVQQSLIVLRGSIPLRFD
;
A
#
# COMPACT_ATOMS: atom_id res chain seq x y z
N MET A 1 25.66 11.26 -35.86
CA MET A 1 24.71 10.99 -34.72
C MET A 1 23.53 10.22 -35.29
N LYS A 2 23.31 8.96 -34.82
CA LYS A 2 22.29 8.09 -35.39
C LYS A 2 20.88 8.58 -34.93
N LEU A 3 19.89 8.40 -35.78
CA LEU A 3 18.50 8.84 -35.61
C LEU A 3 17.89 8.59 -34.21
N HIS A 4 18.27 7.46 -33.56
CA HIS A 4 17.78 7.15 -32.22
C HIS A 4 18.28 8.08 -31.11
N HIS A 5 19.42 8.75 -31.27
CA HIS A 5 19.85 9.76 -30.28
C HIS A 5 18.96 10.98 -30.32
N TRP A 6 18.52 11.39 -31.53
CA TRP A 6 17.56 12.45 -31.67
C TRP A 6 16.17 12.07 -31.15
N ILE A 7 15.75 10.82 -31.38
CA ILE A 7 14.48 10.30 -30.85
C ILE A 7 14.49 10.29 -29.33
N ILE A 8 15.59 9.86 -28.70
CA ILE A 8 15.74 9.86 -27.23
C ILE A 8 15.71 11.29 -26.69
N ILE A 9 16.42 12.23 -27.33
CA ILE A 9 16.42 13.63 -26.92
C ILE A 9 15.02 14.24 -27.03
N ILE A 10 14.31 14.02 -28.15
CA ILE A 10 12.95 14.50 -28.36
C ILE A 10 11.98 13.88 -27.35
N PHE A 11 12.11 12.57 -27.08
CA PHE A 11 11.28 11.86 -26.12
C PHE A 11 11.49 12.37 -24.69
N ILE A 12 12.74 12.64 -24.31
CA ILE A 12 13.10 13.22 -23.01
C ILE A 12 12.55 14.64 -22.89
N GLN A 13 12.66 15.45 -23.95
CA GLN A 13 12.09 16.80 -23.96
C GLN A 13 10.56 16.76 -23.83
N LEU A 14 9.89 15.83 -24.52
CA LEU A 14 8.45 15.64 -24.42
C LEU A 14 8.01 15.21 -23.00
N LEU A 15 8.74 14.28 -22.38
CA LEU A 15 8.51 13.83 -21.00
C LEU A 15 8.67 14.99 -20.00
N LEU A 16 9.68 15.83 -20.19
CA LEU A 16 9.92 17.00 -19.35
C LEU A 16 8.85 18.06 -19.50
N VAL A 17 8.35 18.28 -20.73
CA VAL A 17 7.21 19.19 -20.98
C VAL A 17 5.94 18.64 -20.33
N VAL A 18 5.67 17.33 -20.46
CA VAL A 18 4.49 16.68 -19.85
C VAL A 18 4.59 16.72 -18.32
N ALA A 19 5.74 16.40 -17.74
CA ALA A 19 5.97 16.51 -16.30
C ALA A 19 5.82 17.95 -15.81
N GLY A 20 6.28 18.92 -16.61
CA GLY A 20 6.11 20.34 -16.33
C GLY A 20 4.67 20.80 -16.33
N LEU A 21 3.92 20.39 -17.31
CA LEU A 21 2.49 20.67 -17.38
C LEU A 21 1.73 20.02 -16.23
N PHE A 22 2.14 18.82 -15.80
CA PHE A 22 1.53 18.12 -14.69
C PHE A 22 1.80 18.81 -13.34
N VAL A 23 3.06 19.20 -13.09
CA VAL A 23 3.44 19.96 -11.88
C VAL A 23 2.78 21.35 -11.89
N TYR A 24 2.75 22.04 -13.03
CA TYR A 24 2.08 23.32 -13.18
C TYR A 24 0.58 23.20 -12.86
N HIS A 25 -0.09 22.16 -13.37
CA HIS A 25 -1.52 21.95 -13.16
C HIS A 25 -1.87 21.51 -11.75
N HIS A 26 -1.02 20.70 -11.12
CA HIS A 26 -1.34 20.09 -9.81
C HIS A 26 -0.89 20.94 -8.62
N TYR A 27 0.18 21.71 -8.74
CA TYR A 27 0.77 22.48 -7.65
C TYR A 27 0.68 24.00 -7.80
N LEU A 28 0.49 24.51 -9.00
CA LEU A 28 0.52 25.96 -9.26
C LEU A 28 -0.84 26.53 -9.67
N GLY A 29 -1.82 25.70 -9.92
CA GLY A 29 -3.18 26.13 -10.32
C GLY A 29 -3.97 26.85 -9.23
N GLY A 30 -3.42 26.99 -8.03
CA GLY A 30 -4.10 27.62 -6.89
C GLY A 30 -3.29 28.64 -6.09
N SER A 31 -2.01 28.83 -6.36
CA SER A 31 -1.19 29.79 -5.59
C SER A 31 -0.46 30.74 -6.53
N GLY A 32 -0.79 32.01 -6.50
CA GLY A 32 -0.34 33.11 -7.34
C GLY A 32 1.19 33.28 -7.52
N ILE A 33 1.86 32.23 -8.02
CA ILE A 33 3.28 32.27 -8.39
C ILE A 33 3.36 32.80 -9.84
N ASP A 34 4.15 33.86 -10.02
CA ASP A 34 4.42 34.46 -11.29
C ASP A 34 4.94 33.44 -12.33
N PRO A 35 4.36 33.32 -13.52
CA PRO A 35 4.79 32.42 -14.58
C PRO A 35 6.28 32.52 -14.96
N SER A 36 6.93 33.66 -14.72
CA SER A 36 8.36 33.87 -14.95
C SER A 36 9.24 32.99 -14.03
N ASN A 37 8.77 32.67 -12.82
CA ASN A 37 9.47 31.81 -11.87
C ASN A 37 9.40 30.33 -12.24
N ALA A 38 8.31 29.88 -12.87
CA ALA A 38 8.16 28.52 -13.34
C ALA A 38 9.20 28.17 -14.43
N ILE A 39 9.50 29.09 -15.34
CA ILE A 39 10.48 28.90 -16.43
C ILE A 39 11.89 28.72 -15.86
N THR A 40 12.26 29.49 -14.84
CA THR A 40 13.60 29.40 -14.21
C THR A 40 13.81 28.08 -13.49
N ILE A 41 12.79 27.59 -12.80
CA ILE A 41 12.80 26.29 -12.12
C ILE A 41 12.99 25.17 -13.15
N TRP A 42 12.32 25.24 -14.28
CA TRP A 42 12.41 24.24 -15.34
C TRP A 42 13.77 24.20 -16.02
N ALA A 43 14.39 25.35 -16.24
CA ALA A 43 15.74 25.42 -16.81
C ALA A 43 16.76 24.70 -15.91
N ALA A 44 16.65 24.85 -14.60
CA ALA A 44 17.52 24.15 -13.63
C ALA A 44 17.28 22.62 -13.61
N VAL A 45 16.03 22.16 -13.60
CA VAL A 45 15.69 20.73 -13.64
C VAL A 45 16.19 20.08 -14.93
N ILE A 46 15.97 20.73 -16.08
CA ILE A 46 16.46 20.25 -17.38
C ILE A 46 17.98 20.08 -17.36
N THR A 47 18.70 21.04 -16.79
CA THR A 47 20.17 21.00 -16.73
C THR A 47 20.68 19.83 -15.88
N ILE A 48 20.06 19.56 -14.73
CA ILE A 48 20.42 18.43 -13.85
C ILE A 48 20.12 17.09 -14.53
N VAL A 49 18.98 16.96 -15.19
CA VAL A 49 18.61 15.72 -15.93
C VAL A 49 19.59 15.45 -17.06
N PHE A 50 20.05 16.46 -17.80
CA PHE A 50 21.07 16.29 -18.83
C PHE A 50 22.41 15.81 -18.27
N ILE A 51 22.82 16.28 -17.10
CA ILE A 51 24.04 15.82 -16.42
C ILE A 51 23.92 14.35 -16.00
N VAL A 52 22.78 13.95 -15.41
CA VAL A 52 22.54 12.56 -14.97
C VAL A 52 22.50 11.61 -16.16
N PHE A 53 21.83 11.96 -17.27
CA PHE A 53 21.80 11.12 -18.48
C PHE A 53 23.13 11.01 -19.19
N ALA A 54 23.97 12.06 -19.15
CA ALA A 54 25.34 11.97 -19.65
C ALA A 54 26.16 10.95 -18.87
N VAL A 55 26.02 10.88 -17.55
CA VAL A 55 26.68 9.91 -16.68
C VAL A 55 26.16 8.47 -16.92
N ILE A 56 24.85 8.29 -17.05
CA ILE A 56 24.22 6.98 -17.32
C ILE A 56 24.58 6.49 -18.74
N GLY A 57 24.67 7.40 -19.71
CA GLY A 57 25.13 7.10 -21.07
C GLY A 57 26.55 6.53 -21.10
N ILE A 58 27.42 7.03 -20.23
CA ILE A 58 28.81 6.57 -20.07
C ILE A 58 28.86 5.16 -19.46
N MET A 59 27.98 4.85 -18.48
CA MET A 59 27.94 3.52 -17.83
C MET A 59 27.40 2.40 -18.74
N ASN A 60 26.59 2.73 -19.74
CA ASN A 60 26.05 1.74 -20.70
C ASN A 60 27.05 1.30 -21.77
N ILE A 61 28.27 1.91 -21.80
CA ILE A 61 29.36 1.53 -22.67
C ILE A 61 29.92 0.16 -22.29
N ASP A 62 29.86 -0.25 -21.03
CA ASP A 62 30.33 -1.55 -20.53
C ASP A 62 29.64 -2.76 -21.16
N GLY A 63 28.42 -2.64 -21.61
CA GLY A 63 27.72 -3.71 -22.33
C GLY A 63 28.32 -4.05 -23.71
N LYS A 64 28.90 -3.06 -24.37
CA LYS A 64 29.53 -3.22 -25.72
C LYS A 64 30.98 -3.68 -25.70
N ILE A 65 31.64 -3.57 -24.57
CA ILE A 65 33.03 -4.02 -24.39
C ILE A 65 33.12 -5.55 -24.49
N LYS A 66 32.06 -6.28 -24.21
CA LYS A 66 31.99 -7.73 -24.29
C LYS A 66 32.08 -8.27 -25.73
N GLU A 67 31.60 -7.50 -26.73
CA GLU A 67 31.70 -7.85 -28.17
C GLU A 67 33.07 -7.54 -28.80
N VAL A 68 33.86 -6.75 -28.11
CA VAL A 68 35.16 -6.27 -28.63
C VAL A 68 36.32 -7.14 -28.20
N ASN A 69 36.15 -8.07 -27.25
CA ASN A 69 37.20 -8.99 -26.80
C ASN A 69 37.64 -10.02 -27.84
N GLU A 70 36.96 -10.13 -28.96
CA GLU A 70 37.36 -11.03 -30.07
C GLU A 70 38.28 -10.39 -31.10
N SER A 71 38.62 -9.12 -30.93
CA SER A 71 39.54 -8.42 -31.85
C SER A 71 40.66 -7.68 -31.11
N LYS A 72 41.44 -8.43 -30.35
CA LYS A 72 42.35 -7.90 -29.33
C LYS A 72 43.48 -6.98 -29.86
N GLU A 73 43.92 -7.09 -31.11
CA GLU A 73 45.07 -6.33 -31.64
C GLU A 73 44.74 -4.96 -32.27
N LYS A 74 43.48 -4.70 -32.57
CA LYS A 74 43.07 -3.38 -33.10
C LYS A 74 42.52 -2.44 -32.01
N LEU A 75 42.38 -2.92 -30.78
CA LEU A 75 41.64 -2.25 -29.72
C LEU A 75 42.52 -1.35 -28.84
N ASP A 76 43.76 -1.71 -28.59
CA ASP A 76 44.63 -0.99 -27.63
C ASP A 76 44.86 0.48 -28.02
N GLY A 77 44.95 0.77 -29.31
CA GLY A 77 45.05 2.17 -29.79
C GLY A 77 43.77 2.98 -29.64
N LYS A 78 42.61 2.31 -29.75
CA LYS A 78 41.31 2.98 -29.55
C LYS A 78 40.96 3.15 -28.08
N TYR A 79 41.39 2.24 -27.22
CA TYR A 79 41.21 2.30 -25.78
C TYR A 79 41.90 3.54 -25.17
N LYS A 80 43.16 3.76 -25.56
CA LYS A 80 43.94 4.92 -25.11
C LYS A 80 43.31 6.24 -25.55
N THR A 81 42.79 6.27 -26.78
CA THR A 81 42.11 7.47 -27.32
C THR A 81 40.74 7.70 -26.65
N ILE A 82 40.06 6.63 -26.23
CA ILE A 82 38.77 6.74 -25.49
C ILE A 82 39.04 7.15 -24.04
N GLU A 83 40.07 6.62 -23.41
CA GLU A 83 40.49 6.97 -22.05
C GLU A 83 40.95 8.42 -21.97
N GLU A 84 41.77 8.88 -22.94
CA GLU A 84 42.14 10.29 -23.08
C GLU A 84 40.95 11.18 -23.31
N LYS A 85 40.04 10.82 -24.25
CA LYS A 85 38.81 11.58 -24.48
C LYS A 85 37.83 11.53 -23.29
N SER A 86 37.80 10.42 -22.54
CA SER A 86 37.00 10.30 -21.33
C SER A 86 37.53 11.22 -20.22
N ASN A 87 38.86 11.22 -20.06
CA ASN A 87 39.52 12.09 -19.09
C ASN A 87 39.37 13.59 -19.46
N ASP A 88 39.54 13.91 -20.77
CA ASP A 88 39.30 15.26 -21.27
C ASP A 88 37.82 15.68 -21.07
N LEU A 89 36.88 14.75 -21.28
CA LEU A 89 35.44 15.02 -21.06
C LEU A 89 35.13 15.18 -19.58
N ILE A 90 35.74 14.38 -18.70
CA ILE A 90 35.62 14.51 -17.26
C ILE A 90 36.20 15.84 -16.78
N GLN A 91 37.35 16.23 -17.33
CA GLN A 91 37.98 17.50 -17.01
C GLN A 91 37.14 18.68 -17.55
N ALA A 92 36.69 18.61 -18.81
CA ALA A 92 35.81 19.63 -19.40
C ALA A 92 34.47 19.73 -18.69
N LEU A 93 33.89 18.59 -18.25
CA LEU A 93 32.70 18.55 -17.39
C LEU A 93 32.98 19.15 -16.01
N GLY A 94 34.16 18.88 -15.43
CA GLY A 94 34.61 19.47 -14.17
C GLY A 94 34.78 20.99 -14.26
N GLU A 95 35.36 21.48 -15.34
CA GLU A 95 35.52 22.92 -15.61
C GLU A 95 34.21 23.60 -15.93
N SER A 96 33.36 22.96 -16.74
CA SER A 96 31.99 23.43 -17.03
C SER A 96 31.14 23.48 -15.77
N ARG A 97 31.24 22.43 -14.94
CA ARG A 97 30.58 22.39 -13.61
C ARG A 97 31.05 23.53 -12.70
N LYS A 98 32.38 23.78 -12.67
CA LYS A 98 32.92 24.91 -11.89
C LYS A 98 32.45 26.26 -12.43
N LYS A 99 32.35 26.40 -13.74
CA LYS A 99 31.86 27.62 -14.37
C LYS A 99 30.37 27.84 -14.11
N ILE A 100 29.57 26.80 -14.29
CA ILE A 100 28.10 26.84 -14.01
C ILE A 100 27.84 27.11 -12.53
N LEU A 101 28.58 26.42 -11.62
CA LEU A 101 28.45 26.69 -10.19
C LEU A 101 28.84 28.14 -9.84
N LYS A 102 29.91 28.67 -10.42
CA LYS A 102 30.35 30.04 -10.17
C LYS A 102 29.41 31.08 -10.77
N GLU A 103 28.83 30.77 -11.94
CA GLU A 103 27.81 31.62 -12.57
C GLU A 103 26.49 31.56 -11.76
N ALA A 104 26.10 30.36 -11.30
CA ALA A 104 24.95 30.18 -10.40
C ALA A 104 25.14 30.89 -9.05
N GLU A 105 26.35 30.78 -8.46
CA GLU A 105 26.70 31.52 -7.24
C GLU A 105 26.70 33.06 -7.46
N ALA A 106 27.12 33.50 -8.62
CA ALA A 106 27.09 34.93 -8.99
C ALA A 106 25.66 35.43 -9.21
N GLU A 107 24.82 34.61 -9.82
CA GLU A 107 23.39 34.92 -10.01
C GLU A 107 22.58 34.82 -8.71
N ILE A 108 22.91 33.85 -7.86
CA ILE A 108 22.37 33.71 -6.50
C ILE A 108 22.67 34.94 -5.66
N LYS A 109 23.86 35.52 -5.80
CA LYS A 109 24.21 36.79 -5.14
C LYS A 109 23.44 37.99 -5.66
N LYS A 110 22.99 37.95 -6.91
CA LYS A 110 22.19 39.00 -7.56
C LYS A 110 20.69 38.91 -7.23
N MET A 111 20.19 37.68 -7.09
CA MET A 111 18.79 37.43 -6.73
C MET A 111 18.75 37.03 -5.25
N ASN A 112 17.99 37.79 -4.47
CA ASN A 112 17.74 37.62 -3.03
C ASN A 112 18.07 36.19 -2.51
N GLN A 113 19.26 35.99 -1.93
CA GLN A 113 19.88 34.69 -1.62
C GLN A 113 18.95 33.67 -0.89
N ASN A 114 18.08 34.18 -0.03
CA ASN A 114 17.14 33.34 0.70
C ASN A 114 16.09 32.65 -0.20
N THR A 115 15.60 33.31 -1.24
CA THR A 115 14.50 32.78 -2.08
C THR A 115 14.94 31.57 -2.90
N ILE A 116 16.16 31.58 -3.41
CA ILE A 116 16.71 30.49 -4.23
C ILE A 116 17.06 29.29 -3.33
N GLN A 117 17.60 29.53 -2.13
CA GLN A 117 17.88 28.45 -1.18
C GLN A 117 16.58 27.73 -0.78
N ILE A 118 15.51 28.49 -0.54
CA ILE A 118 14.19 27.95 -0.24
C ILE A 118 13.65 27.13 -1.42
N GLN A 119 13.72 27.66 -2.65
CA GLN A 119 13.26 26.94 -3.83
C GLN A 119 14.04 25.62 -4.07
N HIS A 120 15.34 25.66 -3.96
CA HIS A 120 16.19 24.47 -4.11
C HIS A 120 15.89 23.43 -3.04
N TYR A 121 15.67 23.86 -1.80
CA TYR A 121 15.26 22.99 -0.72
C TYR A 121 13.92 22.32 -1.01
N TYR A 122 12.91 23.07 -1.45
CA TYR A 122 11.60 22.48 -1.80
C TYR A 122 11.67 21.57 -3.03
N GLN A 123 12.51 21.86 -4.00
CA GLN A 123 12.75 20.96 -5.14
C GLN A 123 13.32 19.62 -4.68
N ARG A 124 14.30 19.63 -3.77
CA ARG A 124 14.85 18.39 -3.20
C ARG A 124 13.80 17.65 -2.39
N LEU A 125 13.04 18.36 -1.57
CA LEU A 125 11.95 17.76 -0.81
C LEU A 125 10.92 17.12 -1.75
N SER A 126 10.51 17.80 -2.80
CA SER A 126 9.61 17.26 -3.82
C SER A 126 10.18 16.00 -4.51
N SER A 127 11.47 16.00 -4.82
CA SER A 127 12.12 14.81 -5.41
C SER A 127 12.12 13.61 -4.45
N ILE A 128 12.24 13.85 -3.15
CA ILE A 128 12.13 12.80 -2.14
C ILE A 128 10.69 12.27 -2.07
N GLU A 129 9.71 13.15 -2.15
CA GLU A 129 8.29 12.74 -2.07
C GLU A 129 7.83 11.94 -3.30
N THR A 130 8.46 12.15 -4.46
CA THR A 130 8.19 11.39 -5.70
C THR A 130 8.95 10.05 -5.79
N GLU A 131 9.97 9.82 -4.95
CA GLU A 131 10.68 8.54 -4.91
C GLU A 131 9.77 7.47 -4.31
N SER A 132 9.61 6.35 -4.99
CA SER A 132 8.74 5.25 -4.56
C SER A 132 9.35 4.35 -3.50
N ASN A 133 10.70 4.24 -3.48
CA ASN A 133 11.42 3.34 -2.59
C ASN A 133 11.68 3.97 -1.22
N PRO A 134 11.15 3.42 -0.11
CA PRO A 134 11.32 3.97 1.22
C PRO A 134 12.77 3.99 1.71
N ASP A 135 13.62 3.00 1.35
CA ASP A 135 15.04 3.02 1.72
C ASP A 135 15.76 4.20 1.09
N ARG A 136 15.49 4.47 -0.20
CA ARG A 136 16.06 5.63 -0.89
C ARG A 136 15.57 6.93 -0.28
N ARG A 137 14.28 7.01 0.05
CA ARG A 137 13.74 8.20 0.74
C ARG A 137 14.46 8.47 2.07
N ILE A 138 14.73 7.44 2.86
CA ILE A 138 15.48 7.57 4.13
C ILE A 138 16.87 8.17 3.89
N VAL A 139 17.61 7.66 2.90
CA VAL A 139 18.93 8.20 2.54
C VAL A 139 18.81 9.66 2.13
N MET A 140 17.87 9.99 1.24
CA MET A 140 17.67 11.34 0.74
C MET A 140 17.25 12.33 1.84
N TYR A 141 16.37 11.92 2.78
CA TYR A 141 16.06 12.73 3.96
C TYR A 141 17.29 12.92 4.85
N THR A 142 18.08 11.87 5.07
CA THR A 142 19.30 11.95 5.87
C THR A 142 20.31 12.92 5.27
N ASP A 143 20.51 12.85 3.96
CA ASP A 143 21.37 13.77 3.21
C ASP A 143 20.84 15.21 3.24
N LEU A 144 19.52 15.40 3.17
CA LEU A 144 18.89 16.71 3.27
C LEU A 144 19.08 17.32 4.67
N MET A 145 18.98 16.51 5.72
CA MET A 145 19.15 16.92 7.12
C MET A 145 20.62 17.18 7.49
N ALA A 146 21.57 16.52 6.83
CA ALA A 146 23.01 16.71 7.05
C ALA A 146 23.55 18.02 6.46
N GLN A 147 22.75 18.74 5.65
CA GLN A 147 23.17 20.01 5.07
C GLN A 147 23.17 21.15 6.10
N PRO A 148 23.96 22.22 5.85
CA PRO A 148 23.90 23.41 6.67
C PRO A 148 22.45 23.88 6.81
N ALA A 149 22.13 24.43 7.99
CA ALA A 149 20.77 24.73 8.43
C ALA A 149 19.81 25.10 7.28
N PRO A 150 18.63 24.48 7.21
CA PRO A 150 17.65 24.83 6.21
C PRO A 150 17.35 26.33 6.28
N PRO A 151 16.90 26.94 5.17
CA PRO A 151 16.52 28.34 5.16
C PRO A 151 15.57 28.69 6.30
N GLU A 152 15.66 29.93 6.79
CA GLU A 152 14.82 30.41 7.88
C GLU A 152 13.33 30.19 7.54
N GLY A 153 12.58 29.57 8.49
CA GLY A 153 11.15 29.24 8.31
C GLY A 153 10.87 27.80 7.88
N ILE A 154 11.88 26.97 7.62
CA ILE A 154 11.66 25.55 7.35
C ILE A 154 11.62 24.76 8.65
N ASP A 155 10.57 23.97 8.80
CA ASP A 155 10.35 23.08 9.93
C ASP A 155 11.26 21.84 9.86
N LYS A 156 12.34 21.87 10.66
CA LYS A 156 13.25 20.72 10.75
C LYS A 156 12.56 19.47 11.31
N GLY A 157 11.64 19.64 12.24
CA GLY A 157 10.90 18.54 12.83
C GLY A 157 10.13 17.76 11.79
N TYR A 158 9.58 18.43 10.78
CA TYR A 158 8.87 17.78 9.67
C TYR A 158 9.72 16.74 8.92
N LEU A 159 11.02 17.00 8.73
CA LEU A 159 11.91 16.04 8.07
C LEU A 159 12.10 14.76 8.87
N PHE A 160 12.25 14.91 10.20
CA PHE A 160 12.30 13.76 11.10
C PHE A 160 11.01 12.95 11.03
N LEU A 161 9.83 13.61 11.07
CA LEU A 161 8.54 12.92 10.97
C LEU A 161 8.43 12.15 9.65
N LYS A 162 8.83 12.75 8.53
CA LYS A 162 8.80 12.10 7.21
C LYS A 162 9.79 10.94 7.12
N ARG A 163 11.01 11.05 7.65
CA ARG A 163 11.97 9.95 7.68
C ARG A 163 11.49 8.84 8.61
N GLY A 164 10.94 9.18 9.76
CA GLY A 164 10.33 8.26 10.70
C GLY A 164 9.20 7.44 10.07
N ALA A 165 8.34 8.08 9.27
CA ALA A 165 7.29 7.38 8.53
C ALA A 165 7.86 6.33 7.54
N ASN A 166 8.99 6.61 6.88
CA ASN A 166 9.65 5.63 6.04
C ASN A 166 10.28 4.49 6.86
N TYR A 167 10.82 4.76 8.04
CA TYR A 167 11.25 3.69 8.96
C TYR A 167 10.08 2.82 9.42
N MET A 168 8.91 3.41 9.67
CA MET A 168 7.67 2.66 9.98
C MET A 168 7.28 1.71 8.83
N MET A 169 7.30 2.18 7.58
CA MET A 169 6.99 1.36 6.40
C MET A 169 7.93 0.15 6.27
N LEU A 170 9.18 0.28 6.70
CA LEU A 170 10.17 -0.80 6.71
C LEU A 170 10.14 -1.67 7.98
N GLY A 171 9.25 -1.40 8.92
CA GLY A 171 9.17 -2.10 10.21
C GLY A 171 10.32 -1.76 11.17
N LEU A 172 11.12 -0.73 10.89
CA LEU A 172 12.24 -0.28 11.72
C LEU A 172 11.74 0.64 12.86
N LEU A 173 10.90 0.06 13.73
CA LEU A 173 10.10 0.80 14.71
C LEU A 173 10.93 1.64 15.69
N ASP A 174 12.09 1.15 16.14
CA ASP A 174 12.90 1.89 17.10
C ASP A 174 13.55 3.14 16.48
N LYS A 175 13.92 3.06 15.17
CA LYS A 175 14.39 4.23 14.42
C LYS A 175 13.26 5.21 14.13
N ALA A 176 12.08 4.71 13.82
CA ALA A 176 10.89 5.53 13.63
C ALA A 176 10.56 6.33 14.89
N LYS A 177 10.58 5.68 16.06
CA LYS A 177 10.34 6.33 17.35
C LYS A 177 11.32 7.46 17.60
N ALA A 178 12.62 7.19 17.46
CA ALA A 178 13.66 8.18 17.68
C ALA A 178 13.47 9.42 16.78
N ASP A 179 13.11 9.19 15.53
CA ASP A 179 12.81 10.27 14.59
C ASP A 179 11.52 11.02 14.98
N TYR A 180 10.48 10.34 15.40
CA TYR A 180 9.23 10.99 15.82
C TYR A 180 9.40 11.83 17.09
N GLU A 181 10.19 11.35 18.07
CA GLU A 181 10.52 12.11 19.27
C GLU A 181 11.35 13.37 18.94
N SER A 182 12.36 13.22 18.08
CA SER A 182 13.13 14.35 17.57
C SER A 182 12.27 15.33 16.76
N GLY A 183 11.36 14.77 15.95
CA GLY A 183 10.39 15.53 15.18
C GLY A 183 9.47 16.34 16.09
N LEU A 184 8.93 15.74 17.14
CA LEU A 184 8.07 16.40 18.11
C LEU A 184 8.77 17.54 18.86
N GLU A 185 10.04 17.36 19.20
CA GLU A 185 10.84 18.39 19.88
C GLU A 185 11.12 19.59 18.96
N LEU A 186 11.45 19.33 17.69
CA LEU A 186 11.96 20.33 16.76
C LEU A 186 10.87 20.97 15.87
N CYS A 187 9.67 20.38 15.78
CA CYS A 187 8.63 20.89 14.89
C CYS A 187 7.96 22.16 15.43
N SER A 188 7.49 22.97 14.49
CA SER A 188 6.62 24.12 14.78
C SER A 188 5.28 23.70 15.39
N GLU A 189 4.57 24.62 16.03
CA GLU A 189 3.24 24.34 16.57
C GLU A 189 2.27 23.85 15.50
N ALA A 190 2.40 24.31 14.26
CA ALA A 190 1.58 23.84 13.14
C ALA A 190 1.74 22.34 12.83
N ASN A 191 2.91 21.76 13.12
CA ASN A 191 3.21 20.34 12.88
C ASN A 191 3.09 19.47 14.12
N LYS A 192 2.75 20.02 15.29
CA LYS A 192 2.59 19.25 16.54
C LYS A 192 1.49 18.18 16.41
N CYS A 193 0.40 18.49 15.73
CA CYS A 193 -0.66 17.52 15.46
C CYS A 193 -0.10 16.28 14.73
N THR A 194 0.62 16.50 13.64
CA THR A 194 1.25 15.43 12.85
C THR A 194 2.27 14.64 13.68
N ALA A 195 3.08 15.32 14.52
CA ALA A 195 4.07 14.65 15.36
C ALA A 195 3.42 13.73 16.39
N TYR A 196 2.35 14.18 17.04
CA TYR A 196 1.60 13.33 17.97
C TYR A 196 0.91 12.15 17.25
N ALA A 197 0.32 12.37 16.05
CA ALA A 197 -0.27 11.31 15.27
C ALA A 197 0.78 10.23 14.89
N CYS A 198 1.96 10.63 14.44
CA CYS A 198 3.05 9.70 14.12
C CYS A 198 3.48 8.85 15.34
N LEU A 199 3.57 9.46 16.53
CA LEU A 199 3.85 8.72 17.77
C LEU A 199 2.71 7.77 18.12
N ALA A 200 1.46 8.17 17.91
CA ALA A 200 0.29 7.32 18.11
C ALA A 200 0.37 6.09 17.21
N ASP A 201 0.64 6.27 15.91
CA ASP A 201 0.81 5.20 14.93
C ASP A 201 1.91 4.22 15.34
N TYR A 202 3.03 4.73 15.85
CA TYR A 202 4.11 3.90 16.40
C TYR A 202 3.63 3.01 17.55
N TYR A 203 2.93 3.59 18.54
CA TYR A 203 2.44 2.82 19.68
C TYR A 203 1.38 1.79 19.26
N VAL A 204 0.49 2.14 18.33
CA VAL A 204 -0.49 1.20 17.75
C VAL A 204 0.22 0.04 17.04
N ALA A 205 1.27 0.32 16.27
CA ALA A 205 2.06 -0.72 15.60
C ALA A 205 2.77 -1.65 16.60
N LYS A 206 3.19 -1.12 17.75
CA LYS A 206 3.71 -1.91 18.90
C LYS A 206 2.62 -2.62 19.70
N LYS A 207 1.34 -2.46 19.33
CA LYS A 207 0.16 -2.94 20.07
C LYS A 207 0.02 -2.33 21.48
N ASP A 208 0.67 -1.22 21.73
CA ASP A 208 0.52 -0.41 22.94
C ASP A 208 -0.61 0.61 22.72
N TYR A 209 -1.83 0.08 22.66
CA TYR A 209 -3.01 0.86 22.35
C TYR A 209 -3.32 1.97 23.34
N PRO A 210 -3.07 1.81 24.67
CA PRO A 210 -3.28 2.90 25.63
C PRO A 210 -2.44 4.13 25.32
N ASN A 211 -1.13 3.97 25.09
CA ASN A 211 -0.28 5.07 24.69
C ASN A 211 -0.64 5.62 23.30
N GLY A 212 -1.00 4.74 22.35
CA GLY A 212 -1.51 5.15 21.04
C GLY A 212 -2.72 6.08 21.15
N ALA A 213 -3.72 5.70 21.94
CA ALA A 213 -4.92 6.51 22.17
C ALA A 213 -4.61 7.85 22.84
N GLU A 214 -3.69 7.87 23.83
CA GLU A 214 -3.26 9.10 24.47
C GLU A 214 -2.63 10.08 23.49
N TYR A 215 -1.75 9.59 22.62
CA TYR A 215 -1.09 10.43 21.62
C TYR A 215 -2.06 10.91 20.54
N TYR A 216 -3.04 10.11 20.10
CA TYR A 216 -4.10 10.59 19.20
C TYR A 216 -4.95 11.68 19.87
N LYS A 217 -5.27 11.56 21.16
CA LYS A 217 -5.97 12.62 21.90
C LYS A 217 -5.15 13.91 21.90
N LYS A 218 -3.82 13.84 22.14
CA LYS A 218 -2.93 15.00 22.05
C LYS A 218 -2.87 15.60 20.63
N ALA A 219 -2.97 14.77 19.59
CA ALA A 219 -3.06 15.24 18.21
C ALA A 219 -4.38 16.00 17.96
N LEU A 220 -5.49 15.46 18.45
CA LEU A 220 -6.82 16.09 18.34
C LEU A 220 -6.94 17.38 19.17
N ASP A 221 -6.20 17.52 20.26
CA ASP A 221 -6.09 18.78 21.01
C ASP A 221 -5.42 19.90 20.20
N LYS A 222 -4.58 19.53 19.21
CA LYS A 222 -3.93 20.47 18.31
C LYS A 222 -4.74 20.74 17.04
N ASP A 223 -5.41 19.73 16.51
CA ASP A 223 -6.30 19.83 15.34
C ASP A 223 -7.50 18.88 15.52
N ASN A 224 -8.65 19.43 15.82
CA ASN A 224 -9.90 18.69 15.99
C ASN A 224 -10.77 18.68 14.71
N THR A 225 -10.21 19.06 13.57
CA THR A 225 -10.93 19.09 12.27
C THR A 225 -10.65 17.90 11.39
N SER A 226 -9.65 17.09 11.74
CA SER A 226 -9.25 15.91 10.96
C SER A 226 -10.16 14.72 11.25
N SER A 227 -11.05 14.38 10.31
CA SER A 227 -11.88 13.19 10.41
C SER A 227 -11.06 11.89 10.51
N LEU A 228 -9.88 11.83 9.90
CA LEU A 228 -9.00 10.66 9.94
C LEU A 228 -8.46 10.41 11.35
N LEU A 229 -8.05 11.44 12.09
CA LEU A 229 -7.58 11.29 13.47
C LEU A 229 -8.67 10.74 14.39
N PHE A 230 -9.92 11.17 14.20
CA PHE A 230 -11.05 10.59 14.92
C PHE A 230 -11.25 9.11 14.56
N VAL A 231 -11.08 8.72 13.30
CA VAL A 231 -11.15 7.31 12.87
C VAL A 231 -10.04 6.50 13.53
N ASP A 232 -8.80 6.99 13.51
CA ASP A 232 -7.64 6.26 14.03
C ASP A 232 -7.73 6.07 15.55
N LEU A 233 -8.20 7.11 16.26
CA LEU A 233 -8.50 6.99 17.69
C LEU A 233 -9.64 6.00 17.95
N GLY A 234 -10.73 6.07 17.17
CA GLY A 234 -11.85 5.12 17.25
C GLY A 234 -11.38 3.68 16.99
N ASN A 235 -10.53 3.44 15.99
CA ASN A 235 -9.95 2.14 15.70
C ASN A 235 -9.08 1.64 16.88
N THR A 236 -8.29 2.53 17.48
CA THR A 236 -7.42 2.21 18.61
C THR A 236 -8.23 1.83 19.84
N LEU A 237 -9.27 2.59 20.16
CA LEU A 237 -10.21 2.31 21.26
C LEU A 237 -10.96 1.00 21.05
N ASN A 238 -11.34 0.70 19.79
CA ASN A 238 -11.94 -0.58 19.44
C ASN A 238 -11.01 -1.76 19.75
N LYS A 239 -9.69 -1.65 19.46
CA LYS A 239 -8.70 -2.65 19.85
C LYS A 239 -8.58 -2.81 21.37
N MET A 240 -8.86 -1.78 22.13
CA MET A 240 -8.94 -1.80 23.60
C MET A 240 -10.29 -2.32 24.11
N LYS A 241 -11.24 -2.64 23.22
CA LYS A 241 -12.64 -3.01 23.54
C LYS A 241 -13.42 -1.92 24.28
N GLN A 242 -13.01 -0.66 24.13
CA GLN A 242 -13.71 0.52 24.62
C GLN A 242 -14.74 0.96 23.57
N PHE A 243 -15.77 0.13 23.39
CA PHE A 243 -16.70 0.23 22.25
C PHE A 243 -17.52 1.51 22.23
N GLU A 244 -17.99 1.95 23.39
CA GLU A 244 -18.82 3.14 23.53
C GLU A 244 -18.04 4.40 23.15
N GLU A 245 -16.83 4.53 23.70
CA GLU A 245 -15.94 5.66 23.39
C GLU A 245 -15.49 5.64 21.91
N SER A 246 -15.24 4.46 21.36
CA SER A 246 -14.92 4.27 19.93
C SER A 246 -16.05 4.80 19.05
N ASP A 247 -17.34 4.53 19.41
CA ASP A 247 -18.49 5.04 18.67
C ASP A 247 -18.57 6.54 18.65
N GLU A 248 -18.35 7.20 19.79
CA GLU A 248 -18.38 8.66 19.87
C GLU A 248 -17.36 9.28 18.90
N TYR A 249 -16.16 8.70 18.79
CA TYR A 249 -15.13 9.19 17.86
C TYR A 249 -15.49 8.89 16.41
N TYR A 250 -16.07 7.74 16.09
CA TYR A 250 -16.58 7.45 14.75
C TYR A 250 -17.70 8.42 14.35
N ASP A 251 -18.62 8.74 15.26
CA ASP A 251 -19.69 9.70 14.99
C ASP A 251 -19.16 11.11 14.76
N ARG A 252 -18.11 11.54 15.50
CA ARG A 252 -17.40 12.79 15.22
C ARG A 252 -16.71 12.77 13.84
N ALA A 253 -16.09 11.66 13.46
CA ALA A 253 -15.49 11.51 12.15
C ALA A 253 -16.53 11.66 11.03
N LEU A 254 -17.69 11.00 11.18
CA LEU A 254 -18.79 11.05 10.22
C LEU A 254 -19.50 12.41 10.20
N ALA A 255 -19.50 13.16 11.30
CA ALA A 255 -20.02 14.53 11.33
C ALA A 255 -19.18 15.48 10.48
N ILE A 256 -17.86 15.23 10.40
CA ILE A 256 -16.92 16.01 9.56
C ILE A 256 -16.98 15.51 8.11
N ASN A 257 -16.88 14.20 7.91
CA ASN A 257 -16.91 13.57 6.60
C ASN A 257 -17.87 12.36 6.60
N PRO A 258 -19.09 12.52 6.08
CA PRO A 258 -20.07 11.44 6.01
C PRO A 258 -19.72 10.33 4.99
N GLU A 259 -18.71 10.54 4.14
CA GLU A 259 -18.33 9.61 3.07
C GLU A 259 -17.18 8.66 3.47
N LEU A 260 -16.96 8.45 4.76
CA LEU A 260 -15.95 7.52 5.27
C LEU A 260 -16.52 6.09 5.29
N ALA A 261 -16.47 5.39 4.15
CA ALA A 261 -16.97 4.02 4.00
C ALA A 261 -16.43 3.07 5.08
N GLY A 262 -15.11 3.14 5.36
CA GLY A 262 -14.44 2.30 6.37
C GLY A 262 -14.99 2.48 7.79
N VAL A 263 -15.51 3.66 8.13
CA VAL A 263 -16.11 3.90 9.45
C VAL A 263 -17.42 3.12 9.60
N TYR A 264 -18.27 3.15 8.59
CA TYR A 264 -19.51 2.35 8.60
C TYR A 264 -19.22 0.86 8.70
N TYR A 265 -18.22 0.39 7.96
CA TYR A 265 -17.74 -0.99 8.07
C TYR A 265 -17.27 -1.33 9.48
N ASN A 266 -16.45 -0.48 10.11
CA ASN A 266 -15.96 -0.69 11.47
C ASN A 266 -17.10 -0.67 12.49
N LYS A 267 -18.11 0.21 12.33
CA LYS A 267 -19.31 0.23 13.18
C LYS A 267 -20.09 -1.08 13.08
N ALA A 268 -20.21 -1.66 11.89
CA ALA A 268 -20.84 -2.97 11.71
C ALA A 268 -20.08 -4.09 12.42
N LEU A 269 -18.75 -4.18 12.21
CA LEU A 269 -17.92 -5.21 12.85
C LEU A 269 -17.94 -5.12 14.38
N ARG A 270 -17.89 -3.91 14.90
CA ARG A 270 -17.89 -3.67 16.33
C ARG A 270 -19.19 -4.11 17.00
N LEU A 271 -20.34 -3.92 16.37
CA LEU A 271 -21.61 -4.47 16.87
C LEU A 271 -21.52 -6.00 17.04
N HIS A 272 -20.90 -6.69 16.08
CA HIS A 272 -20.69 -8.12 16.16
C HIS A 272 -19.74 -8.50 17.31
N GLU A 273 -18.60 -7.83 17.43
CA GLU A 273 -17.60 -8.11 18.49
C GLU A 273 -18.15 -7.82 19.89
N ARG A 274 -18.93 -6.74 20.07
CA ARG A 274 -19.50 -6.36 21.36
C ARG A 274 -20.55 -7.34 21.86
N LEU A 275 -21.39 -7.84 20.98
CA LEU A 275 -22.57 -8.62 21.33
C LEU A 275 -22.28 -10.13 21.31
N GLY A 276 -21.21 -10.56 20.63
CA GLY A 276 -20.86 -11.97 20.46
C GLY A 276 -21.89 -12.77 19.66
N LYS A 277 -23.18 -12.65 20.00
CA LYS A 277 -24.30 -13.21 19.24
C LYS A 277 -25.35 -12.11 19.03
N PRO A 278 -25.31 -11.40 17.89
CA PRO A 278 -26.20 -10.32 17.58
C PRO A 278 -27.67 -10.78 17.48
N SER A 279 -28.59 -9.97 18.02
CA SER A 279 -30.01 -10.16 17.81
C SER A 279 -30.42 -9.86 16.35
N PRO A 280 -31.62 -10.27 15.89
CA PRO A 280 -32.08 -9.88 14.55
C PRO A 280 -32.12 -8.37 14.32
N ALA A 281 -32.41 -7.56 15.35
CA ALA A 281 -32.36 -6.11 15.26
C ALA A 281 -30.91 -5.59 15.10
N ASP A 282 -29.95 -6.15 15.82
CA ASP A 282 -28.55 -5.80 15.70
C ASP A 282 -28.02 -6.17 14.31
N GLN A 283 -28.39 -7.36 13.81
CA GLN A 283 -28.02 -7.79 12.45
C GLN A 283 -28.60 -6.85 11.38
N ALA A 284 -29.85 -6.37 11.55
CA ALA A 284 -30.42 -5.39 10.65
C ALA A 284 -29.67 -4.05 10.66
N GLN A 285 -29.21 -3.62 11.83
CA GLN A 285 -28.37 -2.42 11.96
C GLN A 285 -26.99 -2.63 11.31
N MET A 286 -26.37 -3.78 11.52
CA MET A 286 -25.10 -4.12 10.87
C MET A 286 -25.23 -4.11 9.35
N LEU A 287 -26.30 -4.70 8.81
CA LEU A 287 -26.58 -4.69 7.37
C LEU A 287 -26.77 -3.26 6.85
N SER A 288 -27.47 -2.40 7.57
CA SER A 288 -27.63 -0.98 7.21
C SER A 288 -26.29 -0.25 7.14
N TYR A 289 -25.40 -0.48 8.11
CA TYR A 289 -24.05 0.09 8.06
C TYR A 289 -23.22 -0.44 6.86
N LEU A 290 -23.28 -1.74 6.58
CA LEU A 290 -22.57 -2.32 5.42
C LEU A 290 -23.14 -1.81 4.10
N GLU A 291 -24.45 -1.60 4.00
CA GLU A 291 -25.09 -0.99 2.82
C GLU A 291 -24.63 0.45 2.62
N LYS A 292 -24.54 1.22 3.69
CA LYS A 292 -24.02 2.58 3.62
C LYS A 292 -22.55 2.58 3.20
N CYS A 293 -21.71 1.70 3.77
CA CYS A 293 -20.33 1.51 3.36
C CYS A 293 -20.22 1.24 1.84
N LEU A 294 -20.97 0.26 1.34
CA LEU A 294 -20.93 -0.15 -0.05
C LEU A 294 -21.58 0.87 -1.02
N SER A 295 -22.49 1.69 -0.54
CA SER A 295 -23.04 2.79 -1.34
C SER A 295 -22.03 3.92 -1.54
N ILE A 296 -21.10 4.11 -0.59
CA ILE A 296 -20.03 5.10 -0.66
C ILE A 296 -18.85 4.55 -1.48
N ASP A 297 -18.45 3.33 -1.16
CA ASP A 297 -17.34 2.66 -1.86
C ASP A 297 -17.76 1.25 -2.32
N PRO A 298 -18.24 1.12 -3.57
CA PRO A 298 -18.57 -0.18 -4.15
C PRO A 298 -17.38 -1.12 -4.32
N SER A 299 -16.14 -0.63 -4.18
CA SER A 299 -14.93 -1.47 -4.23
C SER A 299 -14.49 -1.99 -2.85
N PHE A 300 -15.23 -1.69 -1.81
CA PHE A 300 -14.94 -2.13 -0.45
C PHE A 300 -15.33 -3.61 -0.24
N PHE A 301 -14.55 -4.52 -0.83
CA PHE A 301 -14.86 -5.96 -0.86
C PHE A 301 -15.12 -6.60 0.52
N PRO A 302 -14.42 -6.24 1.61
CA PRO A 302 -14.75 -6.77 2.94
C PRO A 302 -16.20 -6.50 3.37
N GLY A 303 -16.81 -5.42 2.89
CA GLY A 303 -18.21 -5.09 3.14
C GLY A 303 -19.18 -6.14 2.56
N TYR A 304 -18.94 -6.59 1.34
CA TYR A 304 -19.75 -7.65 0.73
C TYR A 304 -19.60 -8.99 1.47
N ILE A 305 -18.36 -9.33 1.88
CA ILE A 305 -18.08 -10.59 2.60
C ILE A 305 -18.86 -10.61 3.92
N ASN A 306 -18.78 -9.53 4.70
CA ASN A 306 -19.47 -9.47 5.98
C ASN A 306 -21.00 -9.36 5.81
N LYS A 307 -21.50 -8.62 4.80
CA LYS A 307 -22.92 -8.60 4.48
C LYS A 307 -23.45 -10.01 4.16
N ALA A 308 -22.73 -10.74 3.32
CA ALA A 308 -23.10 -12.11 2.98
C ALA A 308 -23.02 -13.05 4.18
N ALA A 309 -22.04 -12.89 5.07
CA ALA A 309 -21.94 -13.68 6.30
C ALA A 309 -23.18 -13.50 7.19
N ILE A 310 -23.61 -12.26 7.41
CA ILE A 310 -24.82 -11.96 8.20
C ILE A 310 -26.07 -12.56 7.52
N LEU A 311 -26.22 -12.43 6.21
CA LEU A 311 -27.33 -13.01 5.46
C LEU A 311 -27.38 -14.53 5.60
N ARG A 312 -26.23 -15.20 5.58
CA ARG A 312 -26.12 -16.65 5.81
C ARG A 312 -26.52 -17.04 7.23
N GLU A 313 -26.09 -16.29 8.23
CA GLU A 313 -26.53 -16.50 9.62
C GLU A 313 -28.05 -16.38 9.78
N GLN A 314 -28.71 -15.58 8.92
CA GLN A 314 -30.15 -15.45 8.83
C GLN A 314 -30.83 -16.56 8.00
N GLY A 315 -30.06 -17.50 7.42
CA GLY A 315 -30.56 -18.52 6.50
C GLY A 315 -30.93 -17.99 5.11
N LYS A 316 -30.48 -16.79 4.73
CA LYS A 316 -30.74 -16.12 3.45
C LYS A 316 -29.61 -16.39 2.44
N GLU A 317 -29.30 -17.66 2.20
CA GLU A 317 -28.15 -18.07 1.38
C GLU A 317 -28.22 -17.53 -0.07
N THR A 318 -29.43 -17.46 -0.65
CA THR A 318 -29.62 -16.93 -2.01
C THR A 318 -29.22 -15.46 -2.10
N GLU A 319 -29.65 -14.65 -1.14
CA GLU A 319 -29.29 -13.24 -1.08
C GLU A 319 -27.77 -13.07 -0.86
N ALA A 320 -27.14 -13.95 -0.06
CA ALA A 320 -25.68 -13.94 0.16
C ALA A 320 -24.92 -14.21 -1.15
N VAL A 321 -25.39 -15.18 -1.97
CA VAL A 321 -24.83 -15.44 -3.29
C VAL A 321 -24.93 -14.23 -4.22
N GLU A 322 -26.09 -13.55 -4.21
CA GLU A 322 -26.30 -12.35 -5.03
C GLU A 322 -25.34 -11.21 -4.63
N VAL A 323 -25.20 -10.99 -3.31
CA VAL A 323 -24.28 -9.99 -2.77
C VAL A 323 -22.82 -10.27 -3.18
N LEU A 324 -22.36 -11.52 -3.02
CA LEU A 324 -20.99 -11.89 -3.39
C LEU A 324 -20.79 -11.94 -4.91
N GLY A 325 -21.87 -12.15 -5.69
CA GLY A 325 -21.84 -12.08 -7.14
C GLY A 325 -21.59 -10.68 -7.71
N GLN A 326 -21.77 -9.63 -6.91
CA GLN A 326 -21.49 -8.24 -7.30
C GLN A 326 -20.00 -7.94 -7.33
N ILE A 327 -19.16 -8.78 -6.71
CA ILE A 327 -17.71 -8.62 -6.74
C ILE A 327 -17.20 -9.07 -8.10
N ILE A 328 -17.07 -8.12 -9.04
CA ILE A 328 -16.55 -8.34 -10.39
C ILE A 328 -15.22 -7.61 -10.51
N THR A 329 -14.14 -8.39 -10.64
CA THR A 329 -12.80 -7.82 -10.83
C THR A 329 -11.92 -8.80 -11.61
N PRO A 330 -11.07 -8.30 -12.50
CA PRO A 330 -10.08 -9.13 -13.21
C PRO A 330 -8.87 -9.48 -12.37
N MET A 331 -8.72 -8.86 -11.17
CA MET A 331 -7.56 -9.07 -10.30
C MET A 331 -7.97 -9.89 -9.07
N TYR A 332 -7.19 -10.92 -8.76
CA TYR A 332 -7.36 -11.74 -7.56
C TYR A 332 -6.45 -11.23 -6.45
N ASN A 333 -7.05 -10.64 -5.43
CA ASN A 333 -6.41 -10.36 -4.15
C ASN A 333 -7.02 -11.23 -3.06
N ASP A 334 -6.52 -11.12 -1.81
CA ASP A 334 -6.97 -11.95 -0.70
C ASP A 334 -8.46 -11.77 -0.37
N ASP A 335 -8.99 -10.57 -0.47
CA ASP A 335 -10.41 -10.28 -0.21
C ASP A 335 -11.30 -10.93 -1.27
N ILE A 336 -10.91 -10.87 -2.52
CA ILE A 336 -11.67 -11.46 -3.64
C ILE A 336 -11.65 -12.98 -3.55
N ILE A 337 -10.50 -13.58 -3.24
CA ILE A 337 -10.39 -15.03 -3.04
C ILE A 337 -11.27 -15.46 -1.86
N MET A 338 -11.30 -14.68 -0.78
CA MET A 338 -12.18 -14.92 0.36
C MET A 338 -13.66 -14.80 -0.03
N ALA A 339 -14.03 -13.79 -0.82
CA ALA A 339 -15.39 -13.62 -1.31
C ALA A 339 -15.83 -14.80 -2.19
N ILE A 340 -14.96 -15.27 -3.10
CA ILE A 340 -15.22 -16.46 -3.93
C ILE A 340 -15.41 -17.70 -3.04
N LEU A 341 -14.59 -17.88 -2.01
CA LEU A 341 -14.74 -18.96 -1.04
C LEU A 341 -16.11 -18.91 -0.35
N GLN A 342 -16.51 -17.74 0.16
CA GLN A 342 -17.81 -17.55 0.81
C GLN A 342 -18.98 -17.78 -0.17
N ARG A 343 -18.85 -17.37 -1.42
CA ARG A 343 -19.85 -17.62 -2.46
C ARG A 343 -19.95 -19.12 -2.77
N GLY A 344 -18.83 -19.80 -2.88
CA GLY A 344 -18.79 -21.26 -3.05
C GLY A 344 -19.52 -21.98 -1.92
N ILE A 345 -19.29 -21.58 -0.66
CA ILE A 345 -20.00 -22.13 0.50
C ILE A 345 -21.51 -21.89 0.39
N ALA A 346 -21.95 -20.67 0.02
CA ALA A 346 -23.35 -20.36 -0.14
C ALA A 346 -23.99 -21.16 -1.31
N TYR A 347 -23.27 -21.34 -2.43
CA TYR A 347 -23.71 -22.23 -3.51
C TYR A 347 -23.86 -23.69 -3.07
N ARG A 348 -22.96 -24.21 -2.24
CA ARG A 348 -23.06 -25.55 -1.70
C ARG A 348 -24.32 -25.70 -0.84
N VAL A 349 -24.56 -24.78 0.07
CA VAL A 349 -25.75 -24.79 0.95
C VAL A 349 -27.05 -24.65 0.15
N THR A 350 -27.06 -23.87 -0.94
CA THR A 350 -28.21 -23.74 -1.84
C THR A 350 -28.31 -24.89 -2.86
N ASN A 351 -27.57 -25.97 -2.65
CA ASN A 351 -27.57 -27.16 -3.49
C ASN A 351 -27.15 -26.92 -4.96
N ASN A 352 -26.26 -25.95 -5.18
CA ASN A 352 -25.69 -25.64 -6.51
C ASN A 352 -24.23 -26.09 -6.58
N GLN A 353 -24.00 -27.41 -6.46
CA GLN A 353 -22.67 -28.00 -6.40
C GLN A 353 -21.76 -27.66 -7.59
N PRO A 354 -22.23 -27.59 -8.87
CA PRO A 354 -21.36 -27.22 -9.97
C PRO A 354 -20.76 -25.82 -9.83
N LYS A 355 -21.53 -24.84 -9.36
CA LYS A 355 -21.03 -23.48 -9.11
C LYS A 355 -20.13 -23.43 -7.88
N ALA A 356 -20.48 -24.17 -6.83
CA ALA A 356 -19.65 -24.29 -5.65
C ALA A 356 -18.26 -24.86 -6.00
N LEU A 357 -18.20 -25.96 -6.76
CA LEU A 357 -16.93 -26.55 -7.21
C LEU A 357 -16.10 -25.60 -8.06
N ASN A 358 -16.73 -24.82 -8.94
CA ASN A 358 -16.01 -23.83 -9.74
C ASN A 358 -15.34 -22.78 -8.85
N ASP A 359 -16.06 -22.26 -7.88
CA ASP A 359 -15.53 -21.28 -6.93
C ASP A 359 -14.42 -21.89 -6.07
N PHE A 360 -14.63 -23.08 -5.50
CA PHE A 360 -13.61 -23.74 -4.67
C PHE A 360 -12.35 -24.13 -5.46
N ARG A 361 -12.46 -24.51 -6.73
CA ARG A 361 -11.31 -24.76 -7.59
C ARG A 361 -10.53 -23.47 -7.90
N THR A 362 -11.23 -22.35 -8.05
CA THR A 362 -10.58 -21.04 -8.18
C THR A 362 -9.79 -20.71 -6.91
N VAL A 363 -10.38 -20.91 -5.74
CA VAL A 363 -9.68 -20.71 -4.47
C VAL A 363 -8.49 -21.68 -4.33
N LEU A 364 -8.65 -22.95 -4.69
CA LEU A 364 -7.58 -23.94 -4.63
C LEU A 364 -6.38 -23.56 -5.52
N PHE A 365 -6.65 -22.97 -6.69
CA PHE A 365 -5.59 -22.52 -7.59
C PHE A 365 -4.74 -21.42 -6.95
N HIS A 366 -5.36 -20.47 -6.25
CA HIS A 366 -4.67 -19.35 -5.62
C HIS A 366 -4.15 -19.66 -4.22
N ARG A 367 -4.84 -20.53 -3.47
CA ARG A 367 -4.52 -20.94 -2.10
C ARG A 367 -4.58 -22.47 -1.97
N PRO A 368 -3.60 -23.20 -2.48
CA PRO A 368 -3.63 -24.69 -2.53
C PRO A 368 -3.61 -25.35 -1.15
N HIS A 369 -3.23 -24.63 -0.12
CA HIS A 369 -3.10 -25.11 1.26
C HIS A 369 -4.17 -24.55 2.20
N ASP A 370 -5.25 -23.99 1.67
CA ASP A 370 -6.35 -23.47 2.49
C ASP A 370 -7.22 -24.61 3.02
N VAL A 371 -7.12 -24.86 4.32
CA VAL A 371 -7.81 -25.99 5.00
C VAL A 371 -9.33 -25.85 4.89
N LEU A 372 -9.88 -24.62 5.03
CA LEU A 372 -11.31 -24.40 4.91
C LEU A 372 -11.81 -24.72 3.49
N ASN A 373 -11.05 -24.34 2.47
CA ASN A 373 -11.40 -24.64 1.09
C ASN A 373 -11.33 -26.15 0.81
N LEU A 374 -10.29 -26.83 1.29
CA LEU A 374 -10.15 -28.28 1.15
C LEU A 374 -11.30 -29.03 1.85
N SER A 375 -11.73 -28.57 3.03
CA SER A 375 -12.90 -29.10 3.74
C SER A 375 -14.19 -28.93 2.91
N ASN A 376 -14.40 -27.73 2.35
CA ASN A 376 -15.59 -27.47 1.53
C ASN A 376 -15.60 -28.27 0.22
N LEU A 377 -14.44 -28.48 -0.40
CA LEU A 377 -14.30 -29.38 -1.55
C LEU A 377 -14.70 -30.82 -1.16
N ALA A 378 -14.17 -31.33 -0.06
CA ALA A 378 -14.49 -32.67 0.43
C ALA A 378 -16.00 -32.84 0.67
N LEU A 379 -16.61 -31.90 1.37
CA LEU A 379 -18.05 -31.88 1.63
C LEU A 379 -18.87 -31.79 0.33
N THR A 380 -18.48 -30.95 -0.60
CA THR A 380 -19.20 -30.78 -1.88
C THR A 380 -19.16 -32.05 -2.71
N TYR A 381 -18.00 -32.72 -2.78
CA TYR A 381 -17.90 -34.00 -3.48
C TYR A 381 -18.67 -35.11 -2.77
N LEU A 382 -18.72 -35.09 -1.44
CA LEU A 382 -19.56 -36.00 -0.66
C LEU A 382 -21.06 -35.78 -0.96
N ASP A 383 -21.52 -34.53 -0.97
CA ASP A 383 -22.90 -34.15 -1.32
C ASP A 383 -23.28 -34.61 -2.74
N MET A 384 -22.33 -34.68 -3.66
CA MET A 384 -22.50 -35.19 -5.02
C MET A 384 -22.38 -36.73 -5.15
N GLY A 385 -22.06 -37.43 -4.08
CA GLY A 385 -21.81 -38.88 -4.09
C GLY A 385 -20.49 -39.31 -4.74
N LEU A 386 -19.58 -38.36 -5.00
CA LEU A 386 -18.26 -38.57 -5.60
C LEU A 386 -17.26 -38.93 -4.48
N LEU A 387 -17.36 -40.19 -4.00
CA LEU A 387 -16.71 -40.63 -2.76
C LEU A 387 -15.17 -40.64 -2.82
N ASN A 388 -14.59 -40.86 -3.99
CA ASN A 388 -13.12 -40.89 -4.15
C ASN A 388 -12.52 -39.49 -4.06
N GLU A 389 -13.16 -38.51 -4.72
CA GLU A 389 -12.77 -37.13 -4.67
C GLU A 389 -12.97 -36.56 -3.24
N ALA A 390 -14.09 -36.86 -2.61
CA ALA A 390 -14.35 -36.47 -1.23
C ALA A 390 -13.27 -37.01 -0.26
N ASP A 391 -12.88 -38.26 -0.38
CA ASP A 391 -11.80 -38.89 0.42
C ASP A 391 -10.44 -38.20 0.16
N TYR A 392 -10.15 -37.95 -1.12
CA TYR A 392 -8.90 -37.28 -1.49
C TYR A 392 -8.77 -35.90 -0.82
N TYR A 393 -9.79 -35.04 -0.98
CA TYR A 393 -9.74 -33.70 -0.42
C TYR A 393 -9.84 -33.70 1.12
N ALA A 394 -10.56 -34.62 1.73
CA ALA A 394 -10.59 -34.75 3.19
C ALA A 394 -9.20 -35.09 3.74
N LYS A 395 -8.49 -36.05 3.13
CA LYS A 395 -7.11 -36.36 3.50
C LYS A 395 -6.14 -35.21 3.33
N GLN A 396 -6.22 -34.51 2.20
CA GLN A 396 -5.39 -33.33 1.97
C GLN A 396 -5.67 -32.25 3.04
N GLY A 397 -6.93 -31.99 3.36
CA GLY A 397 -7.32 -31.03 4.38
C GLY A 397 -6.76 -31.39 5.77
N LEU A 398 -6.86 -32.64 6.19
CA LEU A 398 -6.30 -33.12 7.47
C LEU A 398 -4.76 -33.02 7.51
N MET A 399 -4.09 -33.32 6.39
CA MET A 399 -2.63 -33.17 6.31
C MET A 399 -2.21 -31.69 6.46
N GLU A 400 -2.92 -30.79 5.77
CA GLU A 400 -2.63 -29.35 5.85
C GLU A 400 -3.00 -28.75 7.20
N ALA A 401 -4.12 -29.15 7.80
CA ALA A 401 -4.51 -28.77 9.15
C ALA A 401 -3.41 -29.13 10.17
N LYS A 402 -2.90 -30.35 10.09
CA LYS A 402 -1.78 -30.81 10.94
C LYS A 402 -0.50 -29.99 10.66
N ARG A 403 -0.18 -29.73 9.39
CA ARG A 403 1.02 -28.96 9.01
C ARG A 403 0.97 -27.53 9.52
N GLN A 404 -0.21 -26.90 9.49
CA GLN A 404 -0.43 -25.53 9.92
C GLN A 404 -0.75 -25.39 11.40
N ASN A 405 -0.91 -26.51 12.13
CA ASN A 405 -1.42 -26.55 13.51
C ASN A 405 -2.80 -25.87 13.63
N ASP A 406 -3.63 -26.01 12.60
CA ASP A 406 -4.99 -25.45 12.50
C ASP A 406 -6.02 -26.58 12.54
N HIS A 407 -6.60 -26.79 13.72
CA HIS A 407 -7.55 -27.87 13.98
C HIS A 407 -9.03 -27.44 13.93
N ARG A 408 -9.30 -26.22 13.50
CA ARG A 408 -10.68 -25.68 13.48
C ARG A 408 -11.64 -26.49 12.59
N TRP A 409 -11.12 -27.13 11.56
CA TRP A 409 -11.88 -27.87 10.54
C TRP A 409 -11.73 -29.40 10.62
N ASP A 410 -11.01 -29.91 11.63
CA ASP A 410 -10.80 -31.34 11.80
C ASP A 410 -12.13 -32.08 11.95
N GLY A 411 -13.09 -31.51 12.69
CA GLY A 411 -14.41 -32.09 12.91
C GLY A 411 -15.14 -32.38 11.60
N ASP A 412 -15.23 -31.40 10.71
CA ASP A 412 -15.89 -31.51 9.39
C ASP A 412 -15.17 -32.56 8.52
N LEU A 413 -13.85 -32.53 8.48
CA LEU A 413 -13.03 -33.44 7.69
C LEU A 413 -13.13 -34.89 8.20
N TYR A 414 -13.14 -35.10 9.52
CA TYR A 414 -13.38 -36.42 10.09
C TYR A 414 -14.81 -36.90 9.85
N GLN A 415 -15.80 -36.02 9.91
CA GLN A 415 -17.19 -36.37 9.59
C GLN A 415 -17.32 -36.84 8.12
N VAL A 416 -16.63 -36.17 7.18
CA VAL A 416 -16.56 -36.67 5.79
C VAL A 416 -15.99 -38.08 5.74
N GLN A 417 -14.88 -38.34 6.42
CA GLN A 417 -14.28 -39.68 6.44
C GLN A 417 -15.20 -40.75 7.05
N GLN A 418 -15.90 -40.44 8.14
CA GLN A 418 -16.87 -41.34 8.73
C GLN A 418 -18.06 -41.63 7.79
N SER A 419 -18.57 -40.59 7.14
CA SER A 419 -19.64 -40.73 6.13
C SER A 419 -19.18 -41.62 4.96
N LEU A 420 -17.94 -41.49 4.51
CA LEU A 420 -17.35 -42.29 3.44
C LEU A 420 -17.26 -43.80 3.86
N ILE A 421 -16.90 -44.08 5.09
CA ILE A 421 -16.85 -45.46 5.61
C ILE A 421 -18.24 -46.08 5.54
N VAL A 422 -19.27 -45.36 6.03
CA VAL A 422 -20.66 -45.83 6.02
C VAL A 422 -21.15 -46.02 4.59
N LEU A 423 -20.96 -45.08 3.72
CA LEU A 423 -21.44 -45.15 2.33
C LEU A 423 -20.75 -46.24 1.52
N ARG A 424 -19.43 -46.39 1.67
CA ARG A 424 -18.68 -47.50 1.02
C ARG A 424 -19.08 -48.87 1.56
N GLY A 425 -19.38 -48.99 2.84
CA GLY A 425 -19.88 -50.21 3.44
C GLY A 425 -21.32 -50.57 3.06
N SER A 426 -22.11 -49.55 2.63
CA SER A 426 -23.49 -49.72 2.18
C SER A 426 -23.62 -50.03 0.68
N ILE A 427 -22.56 -49.86 -0.12
CA ILE A 427 -22.54 -50.20 -1.55
C ILE A 427 -22.24 -51.72 -1.61
N PRO A 428 -23.19 -52.56 -2.12
CA PRO A 428 -22.89 -53.94 -2.34
C PRO A 428 -21.76 -54.06 -3.37
N LEU A 429 -20.69 -54.76 -2.99
CA LEU A 429 -19.59 -55.09 -3.90
C LEU A 429 -20.20 -55.85 -5.10
N ARG A 430 -20.49 -55.13 -6.20
CA ARG A 430 -20.69 -55.78 -7.47
C ARG A 430 -19.32 -56.23 -7.96
N PHE A 431 -19.05 -57.48 -7.78
CA PHE A 431 -17.99 -58.18 -8.52
C PHE A 431 -18.55 -58.49 -9.89
N ASP A 432 -18.23 -57.68 -10.89
CA ASP A 432 -18.35 -58.05 -12.32
C ASP A 432 -17.00 -58.63 -12.78
#